data_556f29c70c242e5e4f2968449efdfd81
#
_entry.id   556f29c70c242e5e4f2968449efdfd81
#
_cell.length_a   1.000
_cell.length_b   1.000
_cell.length_c   1.000
_cell.angle_alpha   90.00
_cell.angle_beta   90.00
_cell.angle_gamma   90.00
#
_symmetry.space_group_name_H-M   'P 1'
#
loop_
_entity.id
_entity.type
_entity.pdbx_description
1 polymer ?
#
loop_
_entity_poly.entity_id
_entity_poly.type
_entity_poly.pdbx_seq_one_letter_code
_entity_poly.pdbx_strand_id
1 'polypeptide(L)'
;LSVILLDSPNKIYEANKLLDITEILILTIKAWAAAQERLEIKKKNQDGKQALFQEYPYAVVDQKIPYGYKQIPNPNGKRPRYILEEAPEEVEKIKKLFSLVISGKSLGAVARYFNERDITFRGYYSTVAILSNYIHSDIYRGIRRRTQRLGREEPYTVEVKIKPIINEEDFLKAQE
;
A
#
# COMPACT_ATOMS: atom_id res chain seq x y z
N LEU A 1 3.33 1.48 39.70
CA LEU A 1 3.64 1.85 38.29
C LEU A 1 4.11 3.30 38.32
N SER A 2 5.39 3.53 38.01
CA SER A 2 5.96 4.88 37.91
C SER A 2 5.95 5.31 36.44
N VAL A 3 5.47 6.51 36.17
CA VAL A 3 5.50 7.09 34.81
C VAL A 3 6.64 8.09 34.75
N ILE A 4 7.62 7.85 33.89
CA ILE A 4 8.75 8.74 33.67
C ILE A 4 8.45 9.55 32.40
N LEU A 5 8.39 10.88 32.52
CA LEU A 5 8.30 11.80 31.39
C LEU A 5 9.71 12.19 30.95
N LEU A 6 10.06 11.89 29.73
CA LEU A 6 11.40 12.09 29.14
C LEU A 6 11.87 13.56 29.10
N ASP A 7 10.95 14.53 29.12
CA ASP A 7 11.26 15.96 29.06
C ASP A 7 11.53 16.63 30.42
N SER A 8 11.42 15.88 31.51
CA SER A 8 11.67 16.40 32.86
C SER A 8 12.43 15.34 33.65
N PRO A 9 13.75 15.27 33.54
CA PRO A 9 14.56 14.17 34.05
C PRO A 9 14.49 13.96 35.58
N ASN A 10 13.86 14.88 36.32
CA ASN A 10 13.83 14.84 37.77
C ASN A 10 12.43 14.76 38.41
N LYS A 11 11.35 14.57 37.64
CA LYS A 11 10.00 14.38 38.22
C LYS A 11 9.52 12.94 37.99
N ILE A 12 9.51 12.18 39.11
CA ILE A 12 8.92 10.84 39.15
C ILE A 12 7.50 11.01 39.70
N TYR A 13 6.49 10.58 38.93
CA TYR A 13 5.09 10.54 39.40
C TYR A 13 4.80 9.17 40.00
N GLU A 14 4.58 9.11 41.30
CA GLU A 14 4.20 7.88 41.97
C GLU A 14 2.71 7.57 41.78
N ALA A 15 2.38 6.32 41.48
CA ALA A 15 1.02 5.90 41.13
C ALA A 15 -0.04 6.13 42.21
N ASN A 16 0.37 6.38 43.46
CA ASN A 16 -0.54 6.56 44.60
C ASN A 16 -0.59 7.99 45.14
N LYS A 17 0.06 8.96 44.48
CA LYS A 17 0.00 10.35 44.88
C LYS A 17 -1.08 11.09 44.11
N LEU A 18 -2.03 11.72 44.80
CA LEU A 18 -2.97 12.65 44.17
C LEU A 18 -2.18 13.80 43.56
N LEU A 19 -2.25 13.91 42.22
CA LEU A 19 -1.64 15.01 41.47
C LEU A 19 -2.42 16.29 41.75
N ASP A 20 -1.69 17.40 41.95
CA ASP A 20 -2.31 18.72 42.02
C ASP A 20 -2.93 19.08 40.66
N ILE A 21 -3.98 19.90 40.68
CA ILE A 21 -4.69 20.36 39.45
C ILE A 21 -3.71 20.93 38.43
N THR A 22 -2.71 21.68 38.87
CA THR A 22 -1.66 22.26 38.03
C THR A 22 -0.83 21.17 37.35
N GLU A 23 -0.48 20.11 38.06
CA GLU A 23 0.28 18.98 37.51
C GLU A 23 -0.53 18.20 36.47
N ILE A 24 -1.82 17.99 36.74
CA ILE A 24 -2.76 17.35 35.78
C ILE A 24 -2.87 18.19 34.52
N LEU A 25 -3.01 19.53 34.64
CA LEU A 25 -3.11 20.44 33.53
C LEU A 25 -1.84 20.40 32.66
N ILE A 26 -0.65 20.47 33.28
CA ILE A 26 0.63 20.40 32.58
C ILE A 26 0.77 19.08 31.83
N LEU A 27 0.42 17.94 32.47
CA LEU A 27 0.46 16.64 31.84
C LEU A 27 -0.49 16.54 30.64
N THR A 28 -1.69 17.09 30.77
CA THR A 28 -2.69 17.12 29.71
C THR A 28 -2.22 17.94 28.52
N ILE A 29 -1.66 19.14 28.77
CA ILE A 29 -1.10 19.99 27.70
C ILE A 29 0.06 19.30 27.01
N LYS A 30 0.99 18.67 27.74
CA LYS A 30 2.12 17.94 27.14
C LYS A 30 1.64 16.74 26.33
N ALA A 31 0.67 15.99 26.83
CA ALA A 31 0.08 14.86 26.11
C ALA A 31 -0.62 15.32 24.81
N TRP A 32 -1.36 16.42 24.87
CA TRP A 32 -1.99 17.03 23.70
C TRP A 32 -0.94 17.51 22.68
N ALA A 33 0.09 18.24 23.11
CA ALA A 33 1.17 18.70 22.24
C ALA A 33 1.89 17.54 21.54
N ALA A 34 2.24 16.48 22.28
CA ALA A 34 2.84 15.27 21.73
C ALA A 34 1.91 14.55 20.71
N ALA A 35 0.60 14.57 20.95
CA ALA A 35 -0.38 14.02 20.00
C ALA A 35 -0.44 14.85 18.71
N GLN A 36 -0.40 16.17 18.79
CA GLN A 36 -0.36 17.06 17.62
C GLN A 36 0.93 16.86 16.82
N GLU A 37 2.08 16.81 17.48
CA GLU A 37 3.37 16.57 16.82
C GLU A 37 3.36 15.23 16.03
N ARG A 38 2.82 14.15 16.62
CA ARG A 38 2.68 12.86 15.92
C ARG A 38 1.80 12.96 14.68
N LEU A 39 0.71 13.73 14.73
CA LEU A 39 -0.18 13.95 13.59
C LEU A 39 0.55 14.72 12.49
N GLU A 40 1.30 15.77 12.84
CA GLU A 40 2.09 16.54 11.87
C GLU A 40 3.18 15.69 11.20
N ILE A 41 3.93 14.89 11.97
CA ILE A 41 4.94 13.96 11.44
C ILE A 41 4.28 12.98 10.49
N LYS A 42 3.13 12.40 10.88
CA LYS A 42 2.38 11.48 10.02
C LYS A 42 1.94 12.15 8.73
N LYS A 43 1.43 13.39 8.80
CA LYS A 43 1.02 14.18 7.63
C LYS A 43 2.21 14.43 6.70
N LYS A 44 3.30 14.99 7.21
CA LYS A 44 4.53 15.24 6.43
C LYS A 44 5.06 13.98 5.73
N ASN A 45 5.06 12.83 6.43
CA ASN A 45 5.48 11.56 5.85
C ASN A 45 4.54 11.09 4.73
N GLN A 46 3.24 11.27 4.89
CA GLN A 46 2.25 10.93 3.87
C GLN A 46 2.37 11.81 2.64
N ASP A 47 2.51 13.13 2.85
CA ASP A 47 2.67 14.11 1.77
C ASP A 47 3.96 13.86 1.00
N GLY A 48 5.07 13.57 1.70
CA GLY A 48 6.33 13.20 1.06
C GLY A 48 6.23 11.91 0.22
N LYS A 49 5.51 10.90 0.70
CA LYS A 49 5.22 9.69 -0.08
C LYS A 49 4.34 9.97 -1.30
N GLN A 50 3.38 10.86 -1.15
CA GLN A 50 2.47 11.24 -2.22
C GLN A 50 3.20 12.00 -3.33
N ALA A 51 4.02 12.99 -2.96
CA ALA A 51 4.86 13.72 -3.90
C ALA A 51 5.81 12.78 -4.67
N LEU A 52 6.46 11.85 -3.94
CA LEU A 52 7.34 10.86 -4.56
C LEU A 52 6.59 9.95 -5.55
N PHE A 53 5.36 9.56 -5.23
CA PHE A 53 4.52 8.73 -6.08
C PHE A 53 4.10 9.46 -7.37
N GLN A 54 3.81 10.77 -7.27
CA GLN A 54 3.45 11.60 -8.43
C GLN A 54 4.64 11.87 -9.35
N GLU A 55 5.79 12.18 -8.75
CA GLU A 55 7.02 12.50 -9.50
C GLU A 55 7.62 11.26 -10.16
N TYR A 56 7.54 10.11 -9.47
CA TYR A 56 8.11 8.84 -9.94
C TYR A 56 7.05 7.74 -9.94
N PRO A 57 6.33 7.53 -11.07
CA PRO A 57 5.22 6.57 -11.16
C PRO A 57 5.57 5.13 -10.76
N TYR A 58 6.84 4.76 -10.91
CA TYR A 58 7.36 3.44 -10.51
C TYR A 58 7.95 3.39 -9.10
N ALA A 59 7.95 4.50 -8.33
CA ALA A 59 8.48 4.52 -6.99
C ALA A 59 7.78 3.52 -6.07
N VAL A 60 8.55 2.79 -5.27
CA VAL A 60 8.01 1.98 -4.18
C VAL A 60 7.85 2.86 -2.95
N VAL A 61 6.63 3.32 -2.71
CA VAL A 61 6.28 4.19 -1.58
C VAL A 61 5.62 3.47 -0.42
N ASP A 62 5.04 2.30 -0.68
CA ASP A 62 4.38 1.44 0.28
C ASP A 62 4.96 0.03 0.23
N GLN A 63 4.81 -0.76 1.29
CA GLN A 63 5.40 -2.11 1.37
C GLN A 63 4.73 -3.14 0.45
N LYS A 64 3.51 -2.87 -0.01
CA LYS A 64 2.75 -3.82 -0.83
C LYS A 64 3.16 -3.70 -2.30
N ILE A 65 3.86 -4.72 -2.79
CA ILE A 65 4.25 -4.84 -4.20
C ILE A 65 3.11 -5.52 -4.97
N PRO A 66 2.55 -4.88 -6.02
CA PRO A 66 1.54 -5.51 -6.86
C PRO A 66 2.06 -6.79 -7.53
N TYR A 67 1.18 -7.77 -7.76
CA TYR A 67 1.54 -8.96 -8.52
C TYR A 67 1.84 -8.58 -9.98
N GLY A 68 2.84 -9.22 -10.58
CA GLY A 68 3.38 -8.83 -11.89
C GLY A 68 4.58 -7.88 -11.81
N TYR A 69 4.90 -7.40 -10.60
CA TYR A 69 6.03 -6.50 -10.36
C TYR A 69 6.91 -7.00 -9.22
N LYS A 70 8.19 -6.69 -9.29
CA LYS A 70 9.18 -6.87 -8.24
C LYS A 70 9.79 -5.52 -7.86
N GLN A 71 10.26 -5.44 -6.63
CA GLN A 71 10.99 -4.27 -6.14
C GLN A 71 12.47 -4.45 -6.45
N ILE A 72 13.07 -3.43 -7.09
CA ILE A 72 14.51 -3.37 -7.30
C ILE A 72 15.09 -2.07 -6.74
N PRO A 73 16.37 -2.05 -6.34
CA PRO A 73 17.07 -0.80 -6.07
C PRO A 73 17.04 0.10 -7.33
N ASN A 74 16.88 1.41 -7.12
CA ASN A 74 16.91 2.34 -8.25
C ASN A 74 18.34 2.39 -8.83
N PRO A 75 18.53 2.02 -10.10
CA PRO A 75 19.87 1.97 -10.71
C PRO A 75 20.56 3.33 -10.77
N ASN A 76 19.79 4.42 -10.72
CA ASN A 76 20.33 5.78 -10.72
C ASN A 76 20.86 6.23 -9.33
N GLY A 77 20.77 5.40 -8.30
CA GLY A 77 21.28 5.66 -6.94
C GLY A 77 20.64 6.86 -6.20
N LYS A 78 19.64 7.53 -6.83
CA LYS A 78 18.93 8.71 -6.32
C LYS A 78 17.58 8.32 -5.73
N ARG A 79 16.82 9.30 -5.24
CA ARG A 79 15.41 9.07 -4.90
C ARG A 79 14.59 8.79 -6.16
N PRO A 80 13.64 7.85 -6.11
CA PRO A 80 13.31 6.93 -5.01
C PRO A 80 14.38 5.84 -4.80
N ARG A 81 14.51 5.33 -3.58
CA ARG A 81 15.48 4.27 -3.25
C ARG A 81 15.16 2.95 -3.98
N TYR A 82 13.89 2.66 -4.14
CA TYR A 82 13.39 1.45 -4.79
C TYR A 82 12.33 1.79 -5.82
N ILE A 83 12.35 1.04 -6.92
CA ILE A 83 11.39 1.14 -8.01
C ILE A 83 10.75 -0.23 -8.31
N LEU A 84 9.58 -0.18 -8.95
CA LEU A 84 8.92 -1.37 -9.49
C LEU A 84 9.51 -1.70 -10.85
N GLU A 85 9.83 -2.96 -11.06
CA GLU A 85 10.17 -3.56 -12.34
C GLU A 85 9.21 -4.71 -12.64
N GLU A 86 8.86 -4.92 -13.91
CA GLU A 86 8.06 -6.07 -14.31
C GLU A 86 8.75 -7.38 -13.92
N ALA A 87 8.00 -8.34 -13.36
CA ALA A 87 8.43 -9.70 -13.09
C ALA A 87 7.92 -10.61 -14.23
N PRO A 88 8.74 -11.00 -15.21
CA PRO A 88 8.28 -11.64 -16.44
C PRO A 88 7.38 -12.86 -16.21
N GLU A 89 7.77 -13.74 -15.27
CA GLU A 89 6.99 -14.95 -14.95
C GLU A 89 5.60 -14.61 -14.37
N GLU A 90 5.51 -13.57 -13.51
CA GLU A 90 4.24 -13.14 -12.96
C GLU A 90 3.38 -12.43 -14.03
N VAL A 91 4.02 -11.65 -14.91
CA VAL A 91 3.37 -10.97 -16.04
C VAL A 91 2.74 -11.98 -16.99
N GLU A 92 3.44 -13.08 -17.33
CA GLU A 92 2.89 -14.13 -18.17
C GLU A 92 1.66 -14.80 -17.55
N LYS A 93 1.67 -15.04 -16.25
CA LYS A 93 0.52 -15.58 -15.52
C LYS A 93 -0.68 -14.63 -15.57
N ILE A 94 -0.46 -13.33 -15.42
CA ILE A 94 -1.51 -12.31 -15.56
C ILE A 94 -2.06 -12.30 -17.00
N LYS A 95 -1.22 -12.27 -18.01
CA LYS A 95 -1.66 -12.33 -19.41
C LYS A 95 -2.48 -13.58 -19.70
N LYS A 96 -2.04 -14.74 -19.16
CA LYS A 96 -2.79 -16.01 -19.29
C LYS A 96 -4.13 -15.94 -18.59
N LEU A 97 -4.20 -15.36 -17.37
CA LEU A 97 -5.45 -15.14 -16.66
C LEU A 97 -6.45 -14.36 -17.51
N PHE A 98 -6.04 -13.19 -18.01
CA PHE A 98 -6.89 -12.34 -18.86
C PHE A 98 -7.33 -13.07 -20.13
N SER A 99 -6.43 -13.75 -20.83
CA SER A 99 -6.78 -14.50 -22.04
C SER A 99 -7.82 -15.60 -21.79
N LEU A 100 -7.76 -16.29 -20.65
CA LEU A 100 -8.73 -17.32 -20.29
C LEU A 100 -10.11 -16.73 -19.97
N VAL A 101 -10.16 -15.59 -19.26
CA VAL A 101 -11.43 -14.91 -18.96
C VAL A 101 -12.06 -14.37 -20.23
N ILE A 102 -11.30 -13.67 -21.08
CA ILE A 102 -11.76 -13.15 -22.38
C ILE A 102 -12.27 -14.28 -23.30
N SER A 103 -11.70 -15.49 -23.18
CA SER A 103 -12.22 -16.68 -23.92
C SER A 103 -13.53 -17.23 -23.36
N GLY A 104 -14.17 -16.56 -22.40
CA GLY A 104 -15.46 -16.94 -21.82
C GLY A 104 -15.37 -17.94 -20.65
N LYS A 105 -14.20 -18.20 -20.09
CA LYS A 105 -14.09 -19.08 -18.92
C LYS A 105 -14.46 -18.34 -17.64
N SER A 106 -15.28 -18.94 -16.81
CA SER A 106 -15.56 -18.41 -15.48
C SER A 106 -14.30 -18.42 -14.59
N LEU A 107 -14.21 -17.49 -13.63
CA LEU A 107 -13.08 -17.44 -12.69
C LEU A 107 -12.88 -18.75 -11.91
N GLY A 108 -13.96 -19.49 -11.62
CA GLY A 108 -13.87 -20.81 -10.99
C GLY A 108 -13.20 -21.85 -11.90
N ALA A 109 -13.50 -21.83 -13.21
CA ALA A 109 -12.83 -22.71 -14.18
C ALA A 109 -11.36 -22.32 -14.37
N VAL A 110 -11.06 -21.03 -14.36
CA VAL A 110 -9.68 -20.51 -14.44
C VAL A 110 -8.87 -20.89 -13.20
N ALA A 111 -9.45 -20.81 -12.00
CA ALA A 111 -8.80 -21.23 -10.76
C ALA A 111 -8.45 -22.73 -10.81
N ARG A 112 -9.38 -23.58 -11.24
CA ARG A 112 -9.12 -25.02 -11.45
C ARG A 112 -8.01 -25.25 -12.46
N TYR A 113 -8.04 -24.57 -13.61
CA TYR A 113 -7.03 -24.67 -14.65
C TYR A 113 -5.61 -24.40 -14.13
N PHE A 114 -5.42 -23.36 -13.27
CA PHE A 114 -4.13 -23.06 -12.68
C PHE A 114 -3.72 -24.10 -11.63
N ASN A 115 -4.66 -24.50 -10.74
CA ASN A 115 -4.38 -25.41 -9.64
C ASN A 115 -4.06 -26.84 -10.12
N GLU A 116 -4.74 -27.34 -11.15
CA GLU A 116 -4.47 -28.65 -11.77
C GLU A 116 -3.08 -28.73 -12.44
N ARG A 117 -2.46 -27.59 -12.70
CA ARG A 117 -1.12 -27.46 -13.30
C ARG A 117 -0.07 -26.98 -12.31
N ASP A 118 -0.41 -26.98 -11.02
CA ASP A 118 0.46 -26.48 -9.94
C ASP A 118 0.98 -25.05 -10.17
N ILE A 119 0.24 -24.24 -10.95
CA ILE A 119 0.59 -22.84 -11.19
C ILE A 119 0.11 -22.00 -10.01
N THR A 120 1.05 -21.60 -9.16
CA THR A 120 0.78 -20.79 -7.98
C THR A 120 1.06 -19.31 -8.21
N PHE A 121 0.40 -18.46 -7.42
CA PHE A 121 0.60 -17.02 -7.37
C PHE A 121 1.33 -16.65 -6.08
N ARG A 122 2.65 -16.42 -6.15
CA ARG A 122 3.56 -16.25 -5.00
C ARG A 122 3.42 -17.36 -3.94
N GLY A 123 3.34 -18.62 -4.39
CA GLY A 123 3.23 -19.80 -3.52
C GLY A 123 1.81 -20.14 -3.06
N TYR A 124 0.81 -19.35 -3.46
CA TYR A 124 -0.60 -19.62 -3.13
C TYR A 124 -1.35 -20.21 -4.31
N TYR A 125 -2.19 -21.21 -4.06
CA TYR A 125 -3.14 -21.73 -5.04
C TYR A 125 -4.18 -20.67 -5.41
N SER A 126 -4.66 -20.75 -6.65
CA SER A 126 -5.64 -19.80 -7.19
C SER A 126 -7.00 -20.01 -6.55
N THR A 127 -7.61 -18.94 -6.08
CA THR A 127 -9.01 -18.88 -5.67
C THR A 127 -9.74 -17.84 -6.52
N VAL A 128 -11.06 -17.96 -6.62
CA VAL A 128 -11.90 -16.99 -7.32
C VAL A 128 -11.65 -15.58 -6.79
N ALA A 129 -11.54 -15.41 -5.47
CA ALA A 129 -11.30 -14.11 -4.84
C ALA A 129 -9.96 -13.48 -5.26
N ILE A 130 -8.88 -14.29 -5.29
CA ILE A 130 -7.55 -13.82 -5.71
C ILE A 130 -7.58 -13.41 -7.18
N LEU A 131 -8.15 -14.24 -8.06
CA LEU A 131 -8.23 -13.96 -9.48
C LEU A 131 -9.13 -12.76 -9.78
N SER A 132 -10.26 -12.61 -9.08
CA SER A 132 -11.13 -11.44 -9.17
C SER A 132 -10.39 -10.16 -8.82
N ASN A 133 -9.60 -10.16 -7.73
CA ASN A 133 -8.78 -9.00 -7.37
C ASN A 133 -7.77 -8.62 -8.46
N TYR A 134 -7.21 -9.59 -9.19
CA TYR A 134 -6.31 -9.30 -10.30
C TYR A 134 -7.07 -8.76 -11.51
N ILE A 135 -8.18 -9.38 -11.91
CA ILE A 135 -8.98 -8.91 -13.06
C ILE A 135 -9.45 -7.46 -12.87
N HIS A 136 -9.85 -7.06 -11.66
CA HIS A 136 -10.33 -5.71 -11.38
C HIS A 136 -9.24 -4.69 -11.01
N SER A 137 -7.98 -5.08 -11.08
CA SER A 137 -6.87 -4.20 -10.68
C SER A 137 -6.41 -3.31 -11.83
N ASP A 138 -6.67 -2.01 -11.72
CA ASP A 138 -6.34 -1.01 -12.73
C ASP A 138 -4.85 -0.91 -13.08
N ILE A 139 -3.97 -1.44 -12.22
CA ILE A 139 -2.53 -1.42 -12.49
C ILE A 139 -2.16 -2.16 -13.76
N TYR A 140 -2.93 -3.20 -14.12
CA TYR A 140 -2.65 -3.98 -15.33
C TYR A 140 -3.00 -3.23 -16.62
N ARG A 141 -3.96 -2.30 -16.60
CA ARG A 141 -4.22 -1.38 -17.70
C ARG A 141 -3.36 -0.11 -17.65
N GLY A 142 -2.39 -0.06 -16.73
CA GLY A 142 -1.43 1.04 -16.64
C GLY A 142 -1.86 2.20 -15.75
N ILE A 143 -2.86 2.04 -14.90
CA ILE A 143 -3.29 3.06 -13.93
C ILE A 143 -2.91 2.60 -12.52
N ARG A 144 -2.01 3.32 -11.89
CA ARG A 144 -1.60 3.05 -10.52
C ARG A 144 -2.21 4.08 -9.59
N ARG A 145 -2.93 3.62 -8.55
CA ARG A 145 -3.61 4.48 -7.58
C ARG A 145 -2.98 4.40 -6.21
N ARG A 146 -2.93 5.54 -5.54
CA ARG A 146 -2.57 5.63 -4.14
C ARG A 146 -3.57 6.48 -3.38
N THR A 147 -4.24 5.88 -2.40
CA THR A 147 -5.21 6.58 -1.54
C THR A 147 -4.55 6.88 -0.20
N GLN A 148 -4.56 8.16 0.17
CA GLN A 148 -4.10 8.64 1.47
C GLN A 148 -5.30 8.87 2.39
N ARG A 149 -5.20 8.37 3.62
CA ARG A 149 -6.18 8.63 4.68
C ARG A 149 -5.47 9.25 5.88
N LEU A 150 -5.89 10.44 6.28
CA LEU A 150 -5.39 11.18 7.44
C LEU A 150 -6.53 11.36 8.44
N GLY A 151 -6.55 10.51 9.48
CA GLY A 151 -7.54 10.60 10.55
C GLY A 151 -8.97 10.51 10.04
N ARG A 152 -9.76 11.57 10.27
CA ARG A 152 -11.17 11.70 9.84
C ARG A 152 -11.35 12.50 8.53
N GLU A 153 -10.24 12.94 7.92
CA GLU A 153 -10.31 13.67 6.64
C GLU A 153 -10.77 12.73 5.51
N GLU A 154 -11.42 13.32 4.50
CA GLU A 154 -11.80 12.59 3.29
C GLU A 154 -10.58 11.97 2.61
N PRO A 155 -10.69 10.71 2.15
CA PRO A 155 -9.56 10.05 1.50
C PRO A 155 -9.22 10.74 0.17
N TYR A 156 -7.97 11.14 0.04
CA TYR A 156 -7.44 11.72 -1.19
C TYR A 156 -6.73 10.65 -2.01
N THR A 157 -7.13 10.48 -3.27
CA THR A 157 -6.55 9.49 -4.19
C THR A 157 -5.80 10.18 -5.32
N VAL A 158 -4.58 9.74 -5.55
CA VAL A 158 -3.75 10.13 -6.70
C VAL A 158 -3.60 8.96 -7.65
N GLU A 159 -3.70 9.26 -8.93
CA GLU A 159 -3.48 8.32 -10.02
C GLU A 159 -2.23 8.72 -10.80
N VAL A 160 -1.45 7.73 -11.18
CA VAL A 160 -0.30 7.89 -12.08
C VAL A 160 -0.36 6.83 -13.18
N LYS A 161 0.12 7.19 -14.36
CA LYS A 161 0.19 6.28 -15.50
C LYS A 161 1.52 5.54 -15.49
N ILE A 162 1.46 4.24 -15.74
CA ILE A 162 2.62 3.36 -15.97
C ILE A 162 2.39 2.58 -17.27
N LYS A 163 3.41 1.85 -17.72
CA LYS A 163 3.25 0.99 -18.90
C LYS A 163 2.24 -0.13 -18.61
N PRO A 164 1.20 -0.30 -19.44
CA PRO A 164 0.20 -1.34 -19.24
C PRO A 164 0.79 -2.73 -19.53
N ILE A 165 0.41 -3.73 -18.72
CA ILE A 165 0.66 -5.16 -18.97
C ILE A 165 -0.39 -5.73 -19.91
N ILE A 166 -1.64 -5.29 -19.74
CA ILE A 166 -2.80 -5.65 -20.55
C ILE A 166 -3.30 -4.37 -21.25
N ASN A 167 -3.63 -4.45 -22.53
CA ASN A 167 -4.22 -3.31 -23.23
C ASN A 167 -5.63 -3.01 -22.67
N GLU A 168 -6.11 -1.79 -22.88
CA GLU A 168 -7.36 -1.33 -22.30
C GLU A 168 -8.57 -2.09 -22.84
N GLU A 169 -8.57 -2.46 -24.11
CA GLU A 169 -9.63 -3.23 -24.75
C GLU A 169 -9.80 -4.62 -24.11
N ASP A 170 -8.69 -5.36 -23.94
CA ASP A 170 -8.69 -6.66 -23.29
C ASP A 170 -9.03 -6.56 -21.80
N PHE A 171 -8.59 -5.48 -21.14
CA PHE A 171 -8.95 -5.24 -19.74
C PHE A 171 -10.46 -5.06 -19.60
N LEU A 172 -11.10 -4.25 -20.44
CA LEU A 172 -12.55 -4.01 -20.41
C LEU A 172 -13.34 -5.28 -20.77
N LYS A 173 -12.93 -6.02 -21.81
CA LYS A 173 -13.57 -7.30 -22.18
C LYS A 173 -13.54 -8.32 -21.06
N ALA A 174 -12.53 -8.31 -20.21
CA ALA A 174 -12.43 -9.21 -19.08
C ALA A 174 -13.31 -8.81 -17.89
N GLN A 175 -13.94 -7.62 -17.93
CA GLN A 175 -14.89 -7.13 -16.91
C GLN A 175 -16.35 -7.47 -17.25
N GLU A 176 -16.65 -7.81 -18.51
CA GLU A 176 -17.98 -8.24 -19.00
C GLU A 176 -18.31 -9.68 -18.54
#